data_1892749daff104552aa38a1a0a282612
#
_entry.id   1892749daff104552aa38a1a0a282612
#
_cell.length_a   1.000
_cell.length_b   1.000
_cell.length_c   1.000
_cell.angle_alpha   90.00
_cell.angle_beta   90.00
_cell.angle_gamma   90.00
#
_symmetry.space_group_name_H-M   'P 1'
#
loop_
_entity.id
_entity.type
_entity.pdbx_description
1 polymer ?
#
loop_
_entity_poly.entity_id
_entity_poly.type
_entity_poly.pdbx_seq_one_letter_code
_entity_poly.pdbx_strand_id
1 'polypeptide(L)'
;MAHRQWFDELAGRLMPFGQAQGDWIVHAVRAGPVRFDVIADARSGFADIVRAFYAATELDRPEPGVFQVWCLDGRHPRTLPGLHLSGAGVRACFEAARQGGAHQLLLPDPARGLITAFDASRGLGVFHAEDCARLPSWERYSPLKSFVHLLALQAGAWLAHGGSVADARGRGVLLAGPGGSGKSTTTLNLLRQGLNSAGDDYAVLAPGEGACQVHAVYRTLKLHPSAPLAIGPGLDGEPWEVDATTGKQVLLANRAGEVGRLVPGFRLSAIAGLRLAPEDGAAPVRAAPGFMHFALSSVQQAPYWADRSLAMAKRVYEVAPYADVAVARGAAGLSGASRRIVELLER
;
A
#
# COMPACT_ATOMS: atom_id res chain seq x y z
N MET A 1 6.64 -17.22 -25.19
CA MET A 1 6.15 -18.62 -25.00
C MET A 1 6.43 -19.14 -23.59
N ALA A 2 7.63 -19.02 -23.05
CA ALA A 2 8.01 -19.57 -21.74
C ALA A 2 7.12 -19.10 -20.55
N HIS A 3 6.71 -17.83 -20.50
CA HIS A 3 5.87 -17.32 -19.43
C HIS A 3 4.47 -17.97 -19.40
N ARG A 4 3.81 -18.12 -20.56
CA ARG A 4 2.48 -18.72 -20.63
C ARG A 4 2.49 -20.17 -20.16
N GLN A 5 3.46 -20.94 -20.61
CA GLN A 5 3.63 -22.35 -20.23
C GLN A 5 3.91 -22.47 -18.72
N TRP A 6 4.70 -21.56 -18.14
CA TRP A 6 4.96 -21.51 -16.71
C TRP A 6 3.67 -21.26 -15.90
N PHE A 7 2.81 -20.33 -16.35
CA PHE A 7 1.52 -20.07 -15.72
C PHE A 7 0.54 -21.24 -15.86
N ASP A 8 0.55 -21.94 -16.99
CA ASP A 8 -0.28 -23.13 -17.20
C ASP A 8 0.13 -24.26 -16.23
N GLU A 9 1.41 -24.49 -16.08
CA GLU A 9 1.96 -25.45 -15.16
C GLU A 9 1.69 -25.06 -13.68
N LEU A 10 1.87 -23.79 -13.34
CA LEU A 10 1.57 -23.26 -12.02
C LEU A 10 0.09 -23.47 -11.65
N ALA A 11 -0.83 -23.10 -12.52
CA ALA A 11 -2.25 -23.28 -12.29
C ALA A 11 -2.61 -24.76 -12.09
N GLY A 12 -2.04 -25.66 -12.89
CA GLY A 12 -2.22 -27.11 -12.75
C GLY A 12 -1.69 -27.66 -11.42
N ARG A 13 -0.64 -27.05 -10.86
CA ARG A 13 -0.10 -27.44 -9.56
C ARG A 13 -0.90 -26.90 -8.38
N LEU A 14 -1.50 -25.70 -8.50
CA LEU A 14 -2.29 -25.07 -7.45
C LEU A 14 -3.73 -25.62 -7.35
N MET A 15 -4.34 -26.05 -8.45
CA MET A 15 -5.70 -26.60 -8.47
C MET A 15 -5.91 -27.79 -7.50
N PRO A 16 -4.98 -28.76 -7.38
CA PRO A 16 -5.12 -29.84 -6.40
C PRO A 16 -5.03 -29.38 -4.95
N PHE A 17 -4.33 -28.29 -4.66
CA PHE A 17 -4.19 -27.75 -3.31
C PHE A 17 -5.51 -27.17 -2.79
N GLY A 18 -6.33 -26.54 -3.64
CA GLY A 18 -7.66 -26.04 -3.25
C GLY A 18 -8.66 -27.11 -2.88
N GLN A 19 -8.40 -28.36 -3.27
CA GLN A 19 -9.23 -29.54 -2.95
C GLN A 19 -8.67 -30.37 -1.79
N ALA A 20 -7.37 -30.28 -1.50
CA ALA A 20 -6.77 -30.92 -0.35
C ALA A 20 -7.22 -30.15 0.91
N GLN A 21 -7.92 -30.83 1.81
CA GLN A 21 -8.18 -30.35 3.17
C GLN A 21 -6.83 -30.24 3.89
N GLY A 22 -6.13 -29.15 3.64
CA GLY A 22 -4.86 -28.79 4.26
C GLY A 22 -5.06 -27.60 5.20
N ASP A 23 -4.04 -27.28 5.97
CA ASP A 23 -3.99 -26.14 6.91
C ASP A 23 -3.98 -24.79 6.18
N TRP A 24 -4.75 -24.63 5.08
CA TRP A 24 -4.86 -23.38 4.34
C TRP A 24 -5.94 -22.50 4.95
N ILE A 25 -5.59 -21.25 5.15
CA ILE A 25 -6.53 -20.22 5.58
C ILE A 25 -6.71 -19.20 4.47
N VAL A 26 -7.90 -18.64 4.41
CA VAL A 26 -8.28 -17.62 3.45
C VAL A 26 -8.53 -16.32 4.18
N HIS A 27 -7.88 -15.27 3.74
CA HIS A 27 -8.14 -13.90 4.16
C HIS A 27 -8.74 -13.12 3.00
N ALA A 28 -9.99 -12.76 3.11
CA ALA A 28 -10.64 -11.89 2.16
C ALA A 28 -10.19 -10.44 2.38
N VAL A 29 -9.47 -9.86 1.42
CA VAL A 29 -9.01 -8.48 1.45
C VAL A 29 -9.97 -7.59 0.67
N ARG A 30 -10.41 -6.51 1.29
CA ARG A 30 -11.34 -5.53 0.73
C ARG A 30 -10.81 -4.11 0.95
N ALA A 31 -10.56 -3.36 -0.14
CA ALA A 31 -10.14 -1.97 -0.11
C ALA A 31 -10.87 -1.18 -1.20
N GLY A 32 -12.13 -0.82 -0.94
CA GLY A 32 -13.02 -0.23 -1.92
C GLY A 32 -13.27 -1.15 -3.12
N PRO A 33 -12.88 -0.73 -4.35
CA PRO A 33 -13.07 -1.55 -5.54
C PRO A 33 -12.07 -2.72 -5.64
N VAL A 34 -11.03 -2.74 -4.83
CA VAL A 34 -10.03 -3.82 -4.81
C VAL A 34 -10.53 -4.96 -3.92
N ARG A 35 -10.67 -6.15 -4.50
CA ARG A 35 -11.09 -7.37 -3.82
C ARG A 35 -10.21 -8.52 -4.26
N PHE A 36 -9.67 -9.26 -3.31
CA PHE A 36 -8.97 -10.51 -3.58
C PHE A 36 -8.90 -11.38 -2.32
N ASP A 37 -8.74 -12.66 -2.52
CA ASP A 37 -8.56 -13.62 -1.45
C ASP A 37 -7.07 -14.00 -1.36
N VAL A 38 -6.51 -13.92 -0.16
CA VAL A 38 -5.17 -14.38 0.15
C VAL A 38 -5.27 -15.79 0.74
N ILE A 39 -4.66 -16.74 0.07
CA ILE A 39 -4.65 -18.15 0.48
C ILE A 39 -3.24 -18.47 0.99
N ALA A 40 -3.12 -18.75 2.27
CA ALA A 40 -1.85 -19.03 2.92
C ALA A 40 -1.92 -20.27 3.81
N ASP A 41 -0.80 -21.00 3.93
CA ASP A 41 -0.68 -22.08 4.92
C ASP A 41 -0.79 -21.47 6.33
N ALA A 42 -1.69 -22.01 7.16
CA ALA A 42 -1.92 -21.55 8.54
C ALA A 42 -0.66 -21.54 9.41
N ARG A 43 0.32 -22.36 9.06
CA ARG A 43 1.62 -22.44 9.74
C ARG A 43 2.65 -21.44 9.19
N SER A 44 2.32 -20.71 8.12
CA SER A 44 3.22 -19.72 7.56
C SER A 44 3.13 -18.41 8.33
N GLY A 45 4.27 -17.78 8.60
CA GLY A 45 4.31 -16.43 9.13
C GLY A 45 3.61 -15.40 8.23
N PHE A 46 3.33 -15.78 6.97
CA PHE A 46 2.62 -14.90 6.03
C PHE A 46 1.14 -14.70 6.38
N ALA A 47 0.48 -15.74 6.90
CA ALA A 47 -0.89 -15.62 7.39
C ALA A 47 -1.01 -14.59 8.52
N ASP A 48 -0.05 -14.58 9.45
CA ASP A 48 -0.02 -13.60 10.53
C ASP A 48 0.28 -12.20 10.01
N ILE A 49 1.17 -12.05 9.04
CA ILE A 49 1.48 -10.77 8.37
C ILE A 49 0.22 -10.20 7.71
N VAL A 50 -0.53 -10.99 6.96
CA VAL A 50 -1.78 -10.55 6.31
C VAL A 50 -2.79 -10.07 7.37
N ARG A 51 -3.00 -10.87 8.41
CA ARG A 51 -3.91 -10.53 9.51
C ARG A 51 -3.51 -9.27 10.25
N ALA A 52 -2.20 -9.08 10.48
CA ALA A 52 -1.70 -7.94 11.23
C ALA A 52 -1.79 -6.63 10.44
N PHE A 53 -1.43 -6.63 9.15
CA PHE A 53 -1.13 -5.38 8.44
C PHE A 53 -2.22 -4.88 7.50
N TYR A 54 -3.19 -5.70 7.09
CA TYR A 54 -4.32 -5.18 6.31
C TYR A 54 -5.35 -4.45 7.19
N ALA A 55 -5.92 -3.40 6.63
CA ALA A 55 -6.94 -2.58 7.29
C ALA A 55 -8.24 -3.36 7.54
N ALA A 56 -8.65 -4.17 6.57
CA ALA A 56 -9.81 -5.03 6.65
C ALA A 56 -9.48 -6.41 6.08
N THR A 57 -9.56 -7.42 6.93
CA THR A 57 -9.49 -8.83 6.52
C THR A 57 -10.55 -9.62 7.27
N GLU A 58 -11.20 -10.50 6.57
CA GLU A 58 -12.13 -11.47 7.15
C GLU A 58 -11.57 -12.87 6.87
N LEU A 59 -11.72 -13.79 7.83
CA LEU A 59 -11.49 -15.21 7.58
C LEU A 59 -12.70 -15.73 6.83
N ASP A 60 -12.49 -16.25 5.63
CA ASP A 60 -13.59 -16.65 4.77
C ASP A 60 -13.24 -17.93 3.99
N ARG A 61 -14.16 -18.34 3.16
CA ARG A 61 -13.92 -19.33 2.10
C ARG A 61 -13.59 -18.59 0.81
N PRO A 62 -12.76 -19.17 -0.07
CA PRO A 62 -12.50 -18.58 -1.38
C PRO A 62 -13.83 -18.32 -2.10
N GLU A 63 -14.02 -17.07 -2.52
CA GLU A 63 -15.23 -16.66 -3.22
C GLU A 63 -15.06 -16.91 -4.74
N PRO A 64 -15.94 -17.66 -5.41
CA PRO A 64 -15.83 -17.88 -6.84
C PRO A 64 -15.83 -16.56 -7.62
N GLY A 65 -14.89 -16.44 -8.57
CA GLY A 65 -14.76 -15.23 -9.41
C GLY A 65 -14.00 -14.08 -8.76
N VAL A 66 -13.59 -14.19 -7.50
CA VAL A 66 -12.67 -13.26 -6.85
C VAL A 66 -11.23 -13.66 -7.19
N PHE A 67 -10.37 -12.65 -7.39
CA PHE A 67 -8.95 -12.87 -7.64
C PHE A 67 -8.30 -13.56 -6.43
N GLN A 68 -7.55 -14.63 -6.66
CA GLN A 68 -6.92 -15.42 -5.60
C GLN A 68 -5.40 -15.21 -5.62
N VAL A 69 -4.81 -14.91 -4.48
CA VAL A 69 -3.36 -14.81 -4.30
C VAL A 69 -2.89 -15.93 -3.36
N TRP A 70 -2.16 -16.87 -3.91
CA TRP A 70 -1.55 -17.97 -3.17
C TRP A 70 -0.21 -17.52 -2.60
N CYS A 71 -0.08 -17.55 -1.28
CA CYS A 71 1.14 -17.20 -0.57
C CYS A 71 1.89 -18.47 -0.17
N LEU A 72 3.01 -18.70 -0.81
CA LEU A 72 3.85 -19.88 -0.67
C LEU A 72 5.17 -19.49 -0.01
N ASP A 73 5.72 -20.37 0.80
CA ASP A 73 7.05 -20.22 1.39
C ASP A 73 7.95 -21.41 1.07
N GLY A 74 9.17 -21.39 1.58
CA GLY A 74 10.15 -22.45 1.36
C GLY A 74 9.72 -23.86 1.77
N ARG A 75 8.58 -24.02 2.48
CA ARG A 75 7.95 -25.31 2.79
C ARG A 75 7.19 -25.92 1.60
N HIS A 76 6.98 -25.14 0.54
CA HIS A 76 6.25 -25.52 -0.66
C HIS A 76 7.14 -25.52 -1.92
N PRO A 77 8.37 -26.11 -1.88
CA PRO A 77 9.34 -25.94 -2.96
C PRO A 77 8.92 -26.61 -4.28
N ARG A 78 8.01 -27.59 -4.23
CA ARG A 78 7.51 -28.33 -5.41
C ARG A 78 6.28 -27.70 -6.03
N THR A 79 5.67 -26.71 -5.41
CA THR A 79 4.45 -26.06 -5.91
C THR A 79 4.76 -25.12 -7.05
N LEU A 80 5.92 -24.45 -7.01
CA LEU A 80 6.34 -23.59 -8.10
C LEU A 80 6.97 -24.42 -9.24
N PRO A 81 6.65 -24.13 -10.50
CA PRO A 81 7.42 -24.62 -11.64
C PRO A 81 8.85 -24.09 -11.54
N GLY A 82 9.82 -24.87 -12.03
CA GLY A 82 11.21 -24.43 -12.08
C GLY A 82 11.33 -23.14 -12.88
N LEU A 83 11.95 -22.13 -12.28
CA LEU A 83 12.16 -20.83 -12.90
C LEU A 83 13.66 -20.58 -13.06
N HIS A 84 14.17 -20.89 -14.25
CA HIS A 84 15.57 -20.65 -14.59
C HIS A 84 15.68 -19.38 -15.45
N LEU A 85 15.90 -18.24 -14.83
CA LEU A 85 16.09 -16.97 -15.51
C LEU A 85 17.54 -16.49 -15.37
N SER A 86 18.13 -16.13 -16.51
CA SER A 86 19.37 -15.34 -16.50
C SER A 86 19.10 -13.93 -15.99
N GLY A 87 20.13 -13.18 -15.60
CA GLY A 87 19.95 -11.77 -15.22
C GLY A 87 19.30 -10.92 -16.32
N ALA A 88 19.50 -11.26 -17.61
CA ALA A 88 18.78 -10.63 -18.72
C ALA A 88 17.29 -11.01 -18.73
N GLY A 89 16.96 -12.26 -18.45
CA GLY A 89 15.57 -12.72 -18.33
C GLY A 89 14.82 -12.03 -17.18
N VAL A 90 15.46 -11.86 -16.04
CA VAL A 90 14.89 -11.09 -14.91
C VAL A 90 14.57 -9.66 -15.32
N ARG A 91 15.53 -8.96 -15.97
CA ARG A 91 15.30 -7.59 -16.48
C ARG A 91 14.14 -7.52 -17.46
N ALA A 92 14.06 -8.47 -18.41
CA ALA A 92 12.97 -8.52 -19.37
C ALA A 92 11.59 -8.68 -18.71
N CYS A 93 11.48 -9.45 -17.62
CA CYS A 93 10.25 -9.55 -16.83
C CYS A 93 9.82 -8.18 -16.25
N PHE A 94 10.76 -7.45 -15.67
CA PHE A 94 10.46 -6.11 -15.11
C PHE A 94 10.11 -5.10 -16.20
N GLU A 95 10.79 -5.11 -17.34
CA GLU A 95 10.47 -4.24 -18.48
C GLU A 95 9.06 -4.52 -19.01
N ALA A 96 8.70 -5.77 -19.18
CA ALA A 96 7.35 -6.17 -19.60
C ALA A 96 6.28 -5.71 -18.59
N ALA A 97 6.57 -5.80 -17.30
CA ALA A 97 5.66 -5.35 -16.27
C ALA A 97 5.45 -3.82 -16.25
N ARG A 98 6.47 -3.06 -16.64
CA ARG A 98 6.39 -1.58 -16.72
C ARG A 98 5.54 -1.09 -17.89
N GLN A 99 5.62 -1.76 -19.05
CA GLN A 99 5.00 -1.30 -20.30
C GLN A 99 3.48 -1.35 -20.33
N GLY A 100 2.86 -2.09 -19.42
CA GLY A 100 1.40 -2.17 -19.30
C GLY A 100 0.70 -2.80 -20.50
N GLY A 101 -0.19 -3.74 -20.26
CA GLY A 101 -0.93 -4.45 -21.31
C GLY A 101 -0.81 -5.97 -21.22
N ALA A 102 0.20 -6.47 -20.54
CA ALA A 102 0.32 -7.89 -20.28
C ALA A 102 -0.74 -8.32 -19.22
N HIS A 103 -1.54 -9.33 -19.55
CA HIS A 103 -2.44 -9.96 -18.58
C HIS A 103 -1.68 -10.86 -17.60
N GLN A 104 -0.45 -11.19 -17.91
CA GLN A 104 0.43 -12.04 -17.11
C GLN A 104 1.72 -11.30 -16.78
N LEU A 105 2.06 -11.20 -15.51
CA LEU A 105 3.29 -10.60 -15.02
C LEU A 105 4.04 -11.58 -14.15
N LEU A 106 5.34 -11.67 -14.33
CA LEU A 106 6.24 -12.45 -13.50
C LEU A 106 7.37 -11.53 -13.03
N LEU A 107 7.51 -11.39 -11.72
CA LEU A 107 8.45 -10.47 -11.06
C LEU A 107 9.33 -11.29 -10.11
N PRO A 108 10.40 -11.89 -10.61
CA PRO A 108 11.36 -12.61 -9.77
C PRO A 108 12.34 -11.65 -9.11
N ASP A 109 12.56 -11.81 -7.83
CA ASP A 109 13.66 -11.17 -7.07
C ASP A 109 14.54 -12.25 -6.44
N PRO A 110 15.46 -12.85 -7.22
CA PRO A 110 16.29 -13.94 -6.75
C PRO A 110 17.26 -13.52 -5.64
N ALA A 111 17.60 -12.23 -5.56
CA ALA A 111 18.47 -11.72 -4.49
C ALA A 111 17.81 -11.79 -3.12
N ARG A 112 16.47 -11.82 -3.08
CA ARG A 112 15.67 -11.91 -1.84
C ARG A 112 14.86 -13.19 -1.75
N GLY A 113 14.98 -14.10 -2.70
CA GLY A 113 14.20 -15.33 -2.74
C GLY A 113 12.69 -15.07 -2.92
N LEU A 114 12.33 -13.99 -3.65
CA LEU A 114 10.92 -13.62 -3.84
C LEU A 114 10.49 -13.86 -5.29
N ILE A 115 9.24 -14.29 -5.46
CA ILE A 115 8.57 -14.36 -6.76
C ILE A 115 7.15 -13.80 -6.60
N THR A 116 6.80 -12.83 -7.44
CA THR A 116 5.42 -12.37 -7.62
C THR A 116 4.95 -12.74 -9.01
N ALA A 117 3.90 -13.52 -9.11
CA ALA A 117 3.26 -13.88 -10.37
C ALA A 117 1.80 -13.46 -10.37
N PHE A 118 1.33 -12.87 -11.47
CA PHE A 118 0.00 -12.31 -11.63
C PHE A 118 -0.56 -12.70 -12.99
N ASP A 119 -1.71 -13.36 -13.00
CA ASP A 119 -2.47 -13.71 -14.20
C ASP A 119 -3.90 -13.17 -14.09
N ALA A 120 -4.13 -12.03 -14.71
CA ALA A 120 -5.42 -11.36 -14.71
C ALA A 120 -6.52 -12.19 -15.39
N SER A 121 -6.15 -12.96 -16.42
CA SER A 121 -7.11 -13.73 -17.21
C SER A 121 -7.69 -14.91 -16.44
N ARG A 122 -6.93 -15.44 -15.49
CA ARG A 122 -7.32 -16.55 -14.62
C ARG A 122 -7.80 -16.09 -13.23
N GLY A 123 -7.68 -14.81 -12.90
CA GLY A 123 -7.93 -14.34 -11.54
C GLY A 123 -6.96 -14.96 -10.53
N LEU A 124 -5.72 -15.21 -10.94
CA LEU A 124 -4.72 -15.95 -10.17
C LEU A 124 -3.47 -15.13 -9.91
N GLY A 125 -3.03 -15.08 -8.65
CA GLY A 125 -1.75 -14.57 -8.23
C GLY A 125 -0.97 -15.58 -7.40
N VAL A 126 0.34 -15.48 -7.43
CA VAL A 126 1.23 -16.22 -6.53
C VAL A 126 2.28 -15.28 -5.99
N PHE A 127 2.40 -15.26 -4.68
CA PHE A 127 3.52 -14.68 -3.98
C PHE A 127 4.32 -15.80 -3.30
N HIS A 128 5.59 -15.89 -3.61
CA HIS A 128 6.49 -16.84 -2.97
C HIS A 128 7.61 -16.10 -2.27
N ALA A 129 7.91 -16.52 -1.03
CA ALA A 129 9.09 -16.11 -0.28
C ALA A 129 9.80 -17.35 0.24
N GLU A 130 11.11 -17.47 0.01
CA GLU A 130 11.89 -18.58 0.57
C GLU A 130 11.81 -18.62 2.10
N ASP A 131 11.79 -17.44 2.73
CA ASP A 131 11.68 -17.29 4.18
C ASP A 131 10.85 -16.05 4.52
N CYS A 132 9.65 -16.25 5.06
CA CYS A 132 8.78 -15.15 5.47
C CYS A 132 9.34 -14.29 6.61
N ALA A 133 10.24 -14.82 7.43
CA ALA A 133 10.89 -14.05 8.49
C ALA A 133 11.89 -13.02 7.92
N ARG A 134 12.37 -13.25 6.70
CA ARG A 134 13.33 -12.39 5.99
C ARG A 134 12.69 -11.48 4.95
N LEU A 135 11.37 -11.34 4.98
CA LEU A 135 10.69 -10.40 4.09
C LEU A 135 11.26 -8.99 4.25
N PRO A 136 11.54 -8.29 3.16
CA PRO A 136 11.97 -6.90 3.24
C PRO A 136 10.84 -6.02 3.84
N SER A 137 11.21 -4.95 4.50
CA SER A 137 10.27 -4.11 5.26
C SER A 137 9.11 -3.56 4.43
N TRP A 138 9.34 -3.27 3.15
CA TRP A 138 8.26 -2.80 2.26
C TRP A 138 7.25 -3.90 1.90
N GLU A 139 7.61 -5.18 1.99
CA GLU A 139 6.70 -6.30 1.79
C GLU A 139 6.09 -6.74 3.11
N ARG A 140 6.87 -6.74 4.20
CA ARG A 140 6.40 -7.10 5.53
C ARG A 140 5.28 -6.19 6.02
N TYR A 141 5.46 -4.86 5.90
CA TYR A 141 4.53 -3.86 6.44
C TYR A 141 3.48 -3.35 5.44
N SER A 142 3.61 -3.74 4.19
CA SER A 142 2.62 -3.48 3.12
C SER A 142 2.53 -4.70 2.22
N PRO A 143 2.06 -5.86 2.78
CA PRO A 143 2.12 -7.14 2.11
C PRO A 143 1.33 -7.15 0.82
N LEU A 144 1.86 -7.84 -0.19
CA LEU A 144 1.23 -8.01 -1.50
C LEU A 144 0.89 -6.68 -2.22
N LYS A 145 1.67 -5.63 -1.93
CA LYS A 145 1.47 -4.30 -2.50
C LYS A 145 1.36 -4.32 -4.02
N SER A 146 2.14 -5.15 -4.70
CA SER A 146 2.09 -5.30 -6.16
C SER A 146 0.73 -5.78 -6.64
N PHE A 147 0.09 -6.72 -5.95
CA PHE A 147 -1.26 -7.20 -6.27
C PHE A 147 -2.30 -6.11 -6.03
N VAL A 148 -2.24 -5.42 -4.89
CA VAL A 148 -3.15 -4.30 -4.61
C VAL A 148 -3.05 -3.24 -5.71
N HIS A 149 -1.83 -2.88 -6.14
CA HIS A 149 -1.60 -1.93 -7.21
C HIS A 149 -2.21 -2.36 -8.54
N LEU A 150 -1.91 -3.59 -8.98
CA LEU A 150 -2.40 -4.11 -10.26
C LEU A 150 -3.92 -4.25 -10.27
N LEU A 151 -4.50 -4.75 -9.19
CA LEU A 151 -5.96 -4.90 -9.04
C LEU A 151 -6.66 -3.55 -8.95
N ALA A 152 -6.06 -2.55 -8.28
CA ALA A 152 -6.58 -1.19 -8.26
C ALA A 152 -6.66 -0.61 -9.69
N LEU A 153 -5.59 -0.74 -10.47
CA LEU A 153 -5.58 -0.26 -11.85
C LEU A 153 -6.59 -0.98 -12.75
N GLN A 154 -6.83 -2.28 -12.52
CA GLN A 154 -7.88 -3.02 -13.23
C GLN A 154 -9.29 -2.53 -12.87
N ALA A 155 -9.49 -2.18 -11.61
CA ALA A 155 -10.75 -1.67 -11.10
C ALA A 155 -10.99 -0.16 -11.36
N GLY A 156 -10.11 0.51 -12.13
CA GLY A 156 -10.21 1.94 -12.41
C GLY A 156 -9.88 2.82 -11.20
N ALA A 157 -9.07 2.29 -10.28
CA ALA A 157 -8.57 2.97 -9.10
C ALA A 157 -7.04 3.04 -9.11
N TRP A 158 -6.45 3.69 -8.13
CA TRP A 158 -5.01 3.91 -8.05
C TRP A 158 -4.47 3.70 -6.65
N LEU A 159 -3.45 2.87 -6.48
CA LEU A 159 -2.70 2.78 -5.23
C LEU A 159 -1.73 3.94 -5.15
N ALA A 160 -2.02 4.90 -4.31
CA ALA A 160 -1.21 6.10 -4.09
C ALA A 160 -0.32 5.97 -2.85
N HIS A 161 0.89 6.52 -2.93
CA HIS A 161 1.84 6.58 -1.82
C HIS A 161 1.64 7.88 -1.03
N GLY A 162 0.94 7.83 0.09
CA GLY A 162 0.67 8.99 0.92
C GLY A 162 0.02 8.62 2.25
N GLY A 163 0.13 9.52 3.22
CA GLY A 163 -0.67 9.45 4.44
C GLY A 163 -2.09 9.99 4.20
N SER A 164 -2.99 9.75 5.13
CA SER A 164 -4.35 10.24 4.99
C SER A 164 -4.95 10.62 6.35
N VAL A 165 -5.80 11.64 6.35
CA VAL A 165 -6.58 12.04 7.53
C VAL A 165 -8.00 12.39 7.11
N ALA A 166 -8.96 12.12 8.00
CA ALA A 166 -10.36 12.40 7.76
C ALA A 166 -11.07 12.93 9.01
N ASP A 167 -12.08 13.76 8.81
CA ASP A 167 -12.98 14.23 9.86
C ASP A 167 -14.07 13.19 10.19
N ALA A 168 -14.84 13.46 11.24
CA ALA A 168 -15.97 12.63 11.64
C ALA A 168 -17.12 12.61 10.62
N ARG A 169 -17.12 13.53 9.64
CA ARG A 169 -18.13 13.62 8.57
C ARG A 169 -17.74 12.81 7.35
N GLY A 170 -16.61 12.10 7.39
CA GLY A 170 -16.13 11.28 6.27
C GLY A 170 -15.53 12.10 5.12
N ARG A 171 -15.05 13.31 5.38
CA ARG A 171 -14.24 14.12 4.44
C ARG A 171 -12.80 14.00 4.85
N GLY A 172 -11.89 13.94 3.87
CA GLY A 172 -10.49 13.77 4.22
C GLY A 172 -9.51 14.42 3.26
N VAL A 173 -8.27 14.49 3.70
CA VAL A 173 -7.11 15.02 2.98
C VAL A 173 -6.07 13.91 2.83
N LEU A 174 -5.54 13.75 1.63
CA LEU A 174 -4.38 12.90 1.38
C LEU A 174 -3.11 13.71 1.55
N LEU A 175 -2.17 13.20 2.34
CA LEU A 175 -0.88 13.82 2.61
C LEU A 175 0.16 13.24 1.66
N ALA A 176 0.56 14.02 0.68
CA ALA A 176 1.54 13.67 -0.33
C ALA A 176 2.90 14.31 -0.03
N GLY A 177 3.97 13.82 -0.62
CA GLY A 177 5.31 14.41 -0.50
C GLY A 177 6.42 13.37 -0.54
N PRO A 178 7.69 13.79 -0.73
CA PRO A 178 8.83 12.90 -0.76
C PRO A 178 9.07 12.20 0.58
N GLY A 179 9.97 11.22 0.59
CA GLY A 179 10.46 10.62 1.84
C GLY A 179 11.03 11.69 2.77
N GLY A 180 10.68 11.63 4.06
CA GLY A 180 11.14 12.61 5.03
C GLY A 180 10.38 13.96 5.04
N SER A 181 9.36 14.18 4.20
CA SER A 181 8.58 15.43 4.18
C SER A 181 7.66 15.63 5.39
N GLY A 182 7.59 14.67 6.30
CA GLY A 182 6.77 14.76 7.51
C GLY A 182 5.38 14.13 7.39
N LYS A 183 5.06 13.39 6.33
CA LYS A 183 3.74 12.73 6.16
C LYS A 183 3.30 11.97 7.40
N SER A 184 4.04 10.94 7.79
CA SER A 184 3.69 10.08 8.93
C SER A 184 3.62 10.85 10.26
N THR A 185 4.55 11.80 10.48
CA THR A 185 4.54 12.65 11.67
C THR A 185 3.29 13.54 11.71
N THR A 186 2.91 14.10 10.57
CA THR A 186 1.72 14.95 10.47
C THR A 186 0.44 14.12 10.59
N THR A 187 0.38 12.95 9.95
CA THR A 187 -0.74 11.99 10.11
C THR A 187 -0.94 11.67 11.58
N LEU A 188 0.11 11.24 12.27
CA LEU A 188 0.04 10.87 13.68
C LEU A 188 -0.39 12.04 14.56
N ASN A 189 0.14 13.25 14.31
CA ASN A 189 -0.24 14.43 15.08
C ASN A 189 -1.74 14.78 14.91
N LEU A 190 -2.27 14.63 13.70
CA LEU A 190 -3.69 14.87 13.42
C LEU A 190 -4.60 13.78 14.01
N LEU A 191 -4.15 12.52 14.00
CA LEU A 191 -4.84 11.44 14.72
C LEU A 191 -4.96 11.73 16.21
N ARG A 192 -3.90 12.25 16.84
CA ARG A 192 -3.91 12.67 18.27
C ARG A 192 -4.84 13.86 18.54
N GLN A 193 -5.15 14.65 17.53
CA GLN A 193 -6.13 15.73 17.59
C GLN A 193 -7.57 15.26 17.34
N GLY A 194 -7.79 13.94 17.19
CA GLY A 194 -9.11 13.35 17.06
C GLY A 194 -9.57 13.12 15.63
N LEU A 195 -8.70 13.33 14.61
CA LEU A 195 -9.03 12.93 13.25
C LEU A 195 -8.85 11.41 13.07
N ASN A 196 -9.45 10.89 12.02
CA ASN A 196 -9.33 9.50 11.58
C ASN A 196 -8.31 9.37 10.44
N SER A 197 -7.96 8.13 10.05
CA SER A 197 -7.08 7.86 8.91
C SER A 197 -7.55 6.64 8.12
N ALA A 198 -7.26 6.60 6.82
CA ALA A 198 -7.35 5.40 5.98
C ALA A 198 -5.98 4.79 5.69
N GLY A 199 -4.95 5.15 6.46
CA GLY A 199 -3.57 4.66 6.35
C GLY A 199 -2.54 5.76 6.20
N ASP A 200 -1.27 5.40 6.37
CA ASP A 200 -0.14 6.33 6.40
C ASP A 200 0.79 6.20 5.18
N ASP A 201 1.03 4.99 4.69
CA ASP A 201 1.95 4.76 3.57
C ASP A 201 1.24 4.64 2.22
N TYR A 202 0.08 3.94 2.20
CA TYR A 202 -0.66 3.65 0.96
C TYR A 202 -2.16 3.70 1.19
N ALA A 203 -2.86 4.25 0.19
CA ALA A 203 -4.32 4.22 0.11
C ALA A 203 -4.76 3.94 -1.34
N VAL A 204 -5.91 3.30 -1.51
CA VAL A 204 -6.54 3.16 -2.82
C VAL A 204 -7.44 4.37 -3.08
N LEU A 205 -7.16 5.08 -4.17
CA LEU A 205 -7.91 6.23 -4.63
C LEU A 205 -8.82 5.79 -5.79
N ALA A 206 -10.12 5.94 -5.63
CA ALA A 206 -11.12 5.59 -6.64
C ALA A 206 -11.79 6.88 -7.17
N PRO A 207 -11.26 7.47 -8.28
CA PRO A 207 -11.85 8.64 -8.90
C PRO A 207 -13.15 8.29 -9.61
N GLY A 208 -14.24 8.97 -9.24
CA GLY A 208 -15.56 8.89 -9.87
C GLY A 208 -15.95 10.20 -10.55
N GLU A 209 -17.24 10.37 -10.85
CA GLU A 209 -17.78 11.61 -11.40
C GLU A 209 -17.81 12.71 -10.31
N GLY A 210 -16.93 13.70 -10.45
CA GLY A 210 -16.87 14.88 -9.57
C GLY A 210 -16.37 14.61 -8.14
N ALA A 211 -15.92 13.42 -7.81
CA ALA A 211 -15.39 13.08 -6.49
C ALA A 211 -14.39 11.92 -6.54
N CYS A 212 -13.50 11.85 -5.56
CA CYS A 212 -12.61 10.73 -5.36
C CYS A 212 -12.87 10.11 -3.98
N GLN A 213 -12.96 8.78 -3.92
CA GLN A 213 -13.02 8.04 -2.67
C GLN A 213 -11.62 7.52 -2.33
N VAL A 214 -11.25 7.62 -1.06
CA VAL A 214 -10.03 7.06 -0.50
C VAL A 214 -10.41 5.83 0.30
N HIS A 215 -9.71 4.71 0.10
CA HIS A 215 -9.96 3.46 0.81
C HIS A 215 -8.72 2.99 1.52
N ALA A 216 -8.89 2.54 2.75
CA ALA A 216 -7.83 1.96 3.56
C ALA A 216 -7.39 0.61 2.98
N VAL A 217 -6.08 0.38 2.96
CA VAL A 217 -5.46 -0.89 2.57
C VAL A 217 -4.73 -1.49 3.76
N TYR A 218 -3.81 -0.72 4.33
CA TYR A 218 -2.96 -1.15 5.43
C TYR A 218 -3.22 -0.32 6.67
N ARG A 219 -3.02 -0.93 7.83
CA ARG A 219 -3.15 -0.25 9.13
C ARG A 219 -1.81 0.19 9.73
N THR A 220 -0.74 0.08 8.98
CA THR A 220 0.60 0.47 9.41
C THR A 220 0.75 1.98 9.45
N LEU A 221 1.37 2.47 10.54
CA LEU A 221 1.89 3.82 10.69
C LEU A 221 3.39 3.70 10.96
N LYS A 222 4.22 4.49 10.30
CA LYS A 222 5.68 4.43 10.46
C LYS A 222 6.23 5.75 10.94
N LEU A 223 6.85 5.77 12.11
CA LEU A 223 7.38 6.97 12.72
C LEU A 223 8.90 6.91 12.83
N HIS A 224 9.58 7.96 12.40
CA HIS A 224 11.02 8.07 12.60
C HIS A 224 11.32 8.31 14.08
N PRO A 225 12.38 7.71 14.68
CA PRO A 225 12.71 7.90 16.09
C PRO A 225 12.94 9.35 16.50
N SER A 226 13.42 10.18 15.58
CA SER A 226 13.63 11.62 15.81
C SER A 226 12.38 12.48 15.57
N ALA A 227 11.19 11.88 15.37
CA ALA A 227 9.99 12.66 15.22
C ALA A 227 9.68 13.45 16.50
N PRO A 228 9.27 14.73 16.41
CA PRO A 228 9.02 15.59 17.58
C PRO A 228 7.74 15.23 18.33
N LEU A 229 7.29 14.00 18.19
CA LEU A 229 6.10 13.46 18.84
C LEU A 229 6.52 12.38 19.82
N ALA A 230 6.32 12.63 21.11
CA ALA A 230 6.30 11.53 22.06
C ALA A 230 5.13 10.61 21.72
N ILE A 231 5.37 9.31 21.72
CA ILE A 231 4.32 8.32 21.65
C ILE A 231 3.57 8.40 22.99
N GLY A 232 2.29 8.71 22.93
CA GLY A 232 1.45 8.80 24.12
C GLY A 232 0.23 7.91 24.02
N PRO A 233 -0.52 7.75 25.11
CA PRO A 233 -1.72 6.94 25.15
C PRO A 233 -2.72 7.36 24.07
N GLY A 234 -3.41 6.39 23.49
CA GLY A 234 -4.42 6.60 22.42
C GLY A 234 -4.08 5.97 21.07
N LEU A 235 -2.83 5.51 20.90
CA LEU A 235 -2.44 4.55 19.85
C LEU A 235 -2.03 3.22 20.52
N ASP A 236 -2.38 3.08 21.78
CA ASP A 236 -1.98 1.99 22.66
C ASP A 236 -2.86 0.76 22.40
N GLY A 237 -2.24 -0.37 22.21
CA GLY A 237 -2.90 -1.66 22.14
C GLY A 237 -2.17 -2.69 21.26
N GLU A 238 -1.30 -2.23 20.38
CA GLU A 238 -0.52 -3.14 19.55
C GLU A 238 0.99 -2.96 19.83
N PRO A 239 1.74 -4.04 19.90
CA PRO A 239 3.16 -3.98 20.16
C PRO A 239 3.87 -3.17 19.08
N TRP A 240 4.77 -2.30 19.52
CA TRP A 240 5.66 -1.59 18.64
C TRP A 240 6.74 -2.53 18.11
N GLU A 241 6.91 -2.52 16.82
CA GLU A 241 8.03 -3.15 16.16
C GLU A 241 8.96 -2.06 15.60
N VAL A 242 10.25 -2.27 15.66
CA VAL A 242 11.23 -1.40 14.99
C VAL A 242 11.61 -2.05 13.67
N ASP A 243 11.38 -1.35 12.58
CA ASP A 243 11.85 -1.77 11.25
C ASP A 243 13.39 -1.79 11.25
N ALA A 244 13.95 -2.98 11.23
CA ALA A 244 15.41 -3.18 11.27
C ALA A 244 16.16 -2.54 10.08
N THR A 245 15.46 -2.30 8.95
CA THR A 245 16.06 -1.70 7.75
C THR A 245 16.13 -0.19 7.82
N THR A 246 15.07 0.44 8.37
CA THR A 246 14.92 1.91 8.35
C THR A 246 15.07 2.55 9.72
N GLY A 247 15.10 1.76 10.79
CA GLY A 247 15.07 2.22 12.18
C GLY A 247 13.76 2.88 12.59
N LYS A 248 12.74 2.87 11.74
CA LYS A 248 11.43 3.45 12.04
C LYS A 248 10.64 2.56 12.99
N GLN A 249 9.92 3.19 13.90
CA GLN A 249 8.92 2.51 14.71
C GLN A 249 7.68 2.25 13.89
N VAL A 250 7.17 1.02 13.96
CA VAL A 250 5.97 0.58 13.24
C VAL A 250 4.85 0.41 14.23
N LEU A 251 3.79 1.17 14.04
CA LEU A 251 2.52 1.03 14.79
C LEU A 251 1.47 0.38 13.91
N LEU A 252 0.52 -0.25 14.57
CA LEU A 252 -0.71 -0.71 13.95
C LEU A 252 -1.86 0.19 14.43
N ALA A 253 -2.48 0.92 13.50
CA ALA A 253 -3.66 1.71 13.82
C ALA A 253 -4.80 0.81 14.31
N ASN A 254 -5.51 1.21 15.35
CA ASN A 254 -6.59 0.43 15.94
C ASN A 254 -7.80 0.37 14.97
N ARG A 255 -8.41 -0.81 14.85
CA ARG A 255 -9.60 -1.03 14.00
C ARG A 255 -10.89 -0.61 14.69
N ALA A 256 -10.89 -0.46 16.02
CA ALA A 256 -12.10 -0.28 16.79
C ALA A 256 -12.00 0.86 17.80
N GLY A 257 -12.81 1.85 17.63
CA GLY A 257 -13.47 2.55 18.74
C GLY A 257 -12.74 3.70 19.41
N GLU A 258 -11.43 3.88 19.28
CA GLU A 258 -10.65 4.88 20.02
C GLU A 258 -10.21 6.09 19.18
N VAL A 259 -9.76 7.15 19.87
CA VAL A 259 -9.26 8.37 19.21
C VAL A 259 -8.16 8.04 18.21
N GLY A 260 -8.28 8.54 16.97
CA GLY A 260 -7.33 8.23 15.90
C GLY A 260 -7.63 6.93 15.15
N ARG A 261 -8.89 6.67 14.86
CA ARG A 261 -9.37 5.43 14.23
C ARG A 261 -8.87 5.24 12.81
N LEU A 262 -8.58 3.99 12.48
CA LEU A 262 -8.57 3.57 11.09
C LEU A 262 -10.01 3.47 10.59
N VAL A 263 -10.34 4.26 9.55
CA VAL A 263 -11.65 4.20 8.87
C VAL A 263 -11.52 3.44 7.55
N PRO A 264 -12.58 2.74 7.09
CA PRO A 264 -12.54 1.99 5.83
C PRO A 264 -12.25 2.88 4.61
N GLY A 265 -12.63 4.16 4.70
CA GLY A 265 -12.43 5.14 3.64
C GLY A 265 -13.14 6.45 3.94
N PHE A 266 -12.95 7.41 3.03
CA PHE A 266 -13.56 8.74 3.11
C PHE A 266 -13.60 9.40 1.72
N ARG A 267 -14.40 10.45 1.59
CA ARG A 267 -14.40 11.31 0.40
C ARG A 267 -13.20 12.26 0.45
N LEU A 268 -12.41 12.28 -0.61
CA LEU A 268 -11.24 13.15 -0.73
C LEU A 268 -11.69 14.61 -0.98
N SER A 269 -11.36 15.49 -0.04
CA SER A 269 -11.57 16.94 -0.16
C SER A 269 -10.40 17.62 -0.85
N ALA A 270 -9.18 17.24 -0.52
CA ALA A 270 -7.96 17.82 -1.09
C ALA A 270 -6.77 16.87 -0.99
N ILE A 271 -5.72 17.17 -1.76
CA ILE A 271 -4.39 16.59 -1.63
C ILE A 271 -3.45 17.67 -1.09
N ALA A 272 -2.85 17.45 0.08
CA ALA A 272 -1.86 18.33 0.69
C ALA A 272 -0.44 17.85 0.36
N GLY A 273 0.28 18.57 -0.46
CA GLY A 273 1.68 18.33 -0.78
C GLY A 273 2.59 18.86 0.32
N LEU A 274 3.09 17.98 1.19
CA LEU A 274 3.95 18.38 2.30
C LEU A 274 5.39 18.64 1.85
N ARG A 275 5.94 19.78 2.28
CA ARG A 275 7.34 20.15 2.05
C ARG A 275 7.95 20.66 3.34
N LEU A 276 9.18 20.22 3.63
CA LEU A 276 9.93 20.82 4.71
C LEU A 276 10.24 22.29 4.34
N ALA A 277 9.90 23.20 5.25
CA ALA A 277 10.31 24.60 5.12
C ALA A 277 11.81 24.70 5.38
N PRO A 278 12.54 25.57 4.63
CA PRO A 278 13.92 25.90 4.93
C PRO A 278 14.04 26.47 6.36
N GLU A 279 15.17 26.21 7.03
CA GLU A 279 15.41 26.70 8.41
C GLU A 279 15.55 28.24 8.47
N ASP A 280 15.97 28.85 7.39
CA ASP A 280 16.28 30.28 7.26
C ASP A 280 15.15 31.09 6.63
N GLY A 281 13.96 30.54 6.46
CA GLY A 281 12.82 31.26 5.88
C GLY A 281 12.99 31.64 4.42
N ALA A 282 13.98 31.07 3.74
CA ALA A 282 14.18 31.27 2.31
C ALA A 282 12.91 30.92 1.50
N ALA A 283 12.62 31.73 0.50
CA ALA A 283 11.45 31.58 -0.36
C ALA A 283 11.39 30.13 -0.91
N PRO A 284 10.22 29.51 -0.99
CA PRO A 284 10.10 28.17 -1.50
C PRO A 284 10.69 28.11 -2.92
N VAL A 285 11.60 27.18 -3.13
CA VAL A 285 12.07 26.84 -4.48
C VAL A 285 10.82 26.59 -5.30
N ARG A 286 10.67 27.26 -6.45
CA ARG A 286 9.58 26.99 -7.39
C ARG A 286 9.61 25.52 -7.71
N ALA A 287 8.76 24.77 -7.03
CA ALA A 287 8.69 23.35 -7.26
C ALA A 287 7.99 23.10 -8.59
N ALA A 288 8.47 22.10 -9.29
CA ALA A 288 7.65 21.39 -10.27
C ALA A 288 6.27 21.12 -9.64
N PRO A 289 5.17 21.13 -10.41
CA PRO A 289 3.83 21.01 -9.82
C PRO A 289 3.82 19.83 -8.85
N GLY A 290 3.58 20.14 -7.58
CA GLY A 290 3.77 19.21 -6.46
C GLY A 290 2.98 17.93 -6.62
N PHE A 291 1.85 18.00 -7.37
CA PHE A 291 1.09 16.84 -7.77
C PHE A 291 1.89 15.87 -8.65
N MET A 292 2.70 16.35 -9.59
CA MET A 292 3.54 15.48 -10.42
C MET A 292 4.56 14.73 -9.57
N HIS A 293 5.15 15.36 -8.57
CA HIS A 293 6.05 14.66 -7.63
C HIS A 293 5.33 13.58 -6.84
N PHE A 294 4.09 13.83 -6.43
CA PHE A 294 3.26 12.83 -5.77
C PHE A 294 2.96 11.65 -6.69
N ALA A 295 2.54 11.91 -7.94
CA ALA A 295 2.26 10.87 -8.92
C ALA A 295 3.50 10.03 -9.21
N LEU A 296 4.64 10.65 -9.46
CA LEU A 296 5.91 9.96 -9.71
C LEU A 296 6.38 9.17 -8.49
N SER A 297 6.25 9.70 -7.28
CA SER A 297 6.56 8.97 -6.05
C SER A 297 5.73 7.70 -5.91
N SER A 298 4.44 7.76 -6.24
CA SER A 298 3.55 6.58 -6.21
C SER A 298 3.93 5.55 -7.27
N VAL A 299 4.24 6.00 -8.50
CA VAL A 299 4.71 5.11 -9.58
C VAL A 299 6.04 4.45 -9.23
N GLN A 300 6.97 5.16 -8.57
CA GLN A 300 8.25 4.59 -8.14
C GLN A 300 8.08 3.47 -7.12
N GLN A 301 7.07 3.56 -6.25
CA GLN A 301 6.78 2.54 -5.24
C GLN A 301 6.18 1.26 -5.81
N ALA A 302 5.47 1.36 -6.95
CA ALA A 302 4.89 0.25 -7.68
C ALA A 302 4.99 0.54 -9.20
N PRO A 303 6.16 0.28 -9.83
CA PRO A 303 6.46 0.74 -11.19
C PRO A 303 5.81 -0.11 -12.28
N TYR A 304 4.82 -0.92 -11.94
CA TYR A 304 4.11 -1.80 -12.87
C TYR A 304 2.95 -1.05 -13.51
N TRP A 305 2.76 -1.22 -14.81
CA TRP A 305 1.74 -0.51 -15.61
C TRP A 305 1.80 1.01 -15.40
N ALA A 306 3.00 1.57 -15.49
CA ALA A 306 3.28 2.97 -15.16
C ALA A 306 2.37 3.96 -15.90
N ASP A 307 2.09 3.74 -17.19
CA ASP A 307 1.21 4.61 -17.99
C ASP A 307 -0.23 4.61 -17.45
N ARG A 308 -0.75 3.44 -17.06
CA ARG A 308 -2.08 3.34 -16.44
C ARG A 308 -2.10 4.02 -15.07
N SER A 309 -1.02 3.87 -14.30
CA SER A 309 -0.87 4.53 -13.00
C SER A 309 -0.89 6.06 -13.15
N LEU A 310 -0.16 6.60 -14.12
CA LEU A 310 -0.16 8.04 -14.42
C LEU A 310 -1.52 8.53 -14.95
N ALA A 311 -2.21 7.73 -15.77
CA ALA A 311 -3.55 8.06 -16.22
C ALA A 311 -4.55 8.13 -15.06
N MET A 312 -4.46 7.22 -14.09
CA MET A 312 -5.29 7.28 -12.87
C MET A 312 -4.93 8.48 -11.99
N ALA A 313 -3.63 8.78 -11.82
CA ALA A 313 -3.20 9.97 -11.10
C ALA A 313 -3.80 11.25 -11.71
N LYS A 314 -3.80 11.36 -13.05
CA LYS A 314 -4.44 12.49 -13.76
C LYS A 314 -5.93 12.58 -13.42
N ARG A 315 -6.68 11.48 -13.46
CA ARG A 315 -8.10 11.47 -13.10
C ARG A 315 -8.35 11.92 -11.65
N VAL A 316 -7.48 11.51 -10.72
CA VAL A 316 -7.54 11.98 -9.33
C VAL A 316 -7.32 13.50 -9.26
N TYR A 317 -6.35 14.02 -10.00
CA TYR A 317 -6.07 15.46 -10.06
C TYR A 317 -7.23 16.29 -10.61
N GLU A 318 -8.00 15.75 -11.55
CA GLU A 318 -9.16 16.41 -12.16
C GLU A 318 -10.32 16.59 -11.17
N VAL A 319 -10.40 15.75 -10.12
CA VAL A 319 -11.52 15.76 -9.17
C VAL A 319 -11.14 16.12 -7.73
N ALA A 320 -9.85 16.30 -7.44
CA ALA A 320 -9.36 16.63 -6.11
C ALA A 320 -8.38 17.82 -6.16
N PRO A 321 -8.67 18.94 -5.51
CA PRO A 321 -7.77 20.08 -5.47
C PRO A 321 -6.45 19.72 -4.77
N TYR A 322 -5.35 20.28 -5.28
CA TYR A 322 -4.02 20.12 -4.70
C TYR A 322 -3.56 21.42 -4.05
N ALA A 323 -2.98 21.33 -2.86
CA ALA A 323 -2.42 22.47 -2.14
C ALA A 323 -1.03 22.13 -1.56
N ASP A 324 -0.06 23.00 -1.73
CA ASP A 324 1.22 22.89 -1.03
C ASP A 324 1.08 23.30 0.44
N VAL A 325 1.66 22.52 1.33
CA VAL A 325 1.69 22.76 2.77
C VAL A 325 3.13 22.70 3.27
N ALA A 326 3.62 23.84 3.75
CA ALA A 326 4.95 23.94 4.36
C ALA A 326 4.92 23.33 5.77
N VAL A 327 5.88 22.45 6.05
CA VAL A 327 6.10 21.85 7.37
C VAL A 327 7.42 22.39 7.91
N ALA A 328 7.36 23.34 8.82
CA ALA A 328 8.56 23.78 9.52
C ALA A 328 9.02 22.75 10.54
N ARG A 329 10.29 22.76 10.90
CA ARG A 329 10.84 21.85 11.91
C ARG A 329 10.28 22.15 13.30
N GLY A 330 10.20 21.13 14.14
CA GLY A 330 9.75 21.24 15.52
C GLY A 330 8.23 21.27 15.72
N ALA A 331 7.80 21.36 16.96
CA ALA A 331 6.38 21.23 17.36
C ALA A 331 5.51 22.37 16.80
N ALA A 332 6.02 23.61 16.77
CA ALA A 332 5.28 24.76 16.24
C ALA A 332 5.01 24.63 14.73
N GLY A 333 6.02 24.17 13.96
CA GLY A 333 5.86 23.94 12.54
C GLY A 333 4.86 22.82 12.24
N LEU A 334 4.89 21.75 13.01
CA LEU A 334 3.94 20.64 12.90
C LEU A 334 2.51 21.12 13.20
N SER A 335 2.32 21.96 14.22
CA SER A 335 1.02 22.55 14.55
C SER A 335 0.50 23.47 13.45
N GLY A 336 1.37 24.26 12.83
CA GLY A 336 1.02 25.11 11.67
C GLY A 336 0.57 24.30 10.46
N ALA A 337 1.30 23.25 10.10
CA ALA A 337 0.94 22.33 9.04
C ALA A 337 -0.40 21.63 9.31
N SER A 338 -0.60 21.14 10.54
CA SER A 338 -1.84 20.50 10.95
C SER A 338 -3.05 21.42 10.83
N ARG A 339 -2.94 22.67 11.26
CA ARG A 339 -4.00 23.68 11.11
C ARG A 339 -4.35 23.89 9.64
N ARG A 340 -3.34 24.00 8.77
CA ARG A 340 -3.57 24.17 7.33
C ARG A 340 -4.28 22.98 6.70
N ILE A 341 -3.98 21.78 7.14
CA ILE A 341 -4.66 20.55 6.68
C ILE A 341 -6.12 20.53 7.15
N VAL A 342 -6.39 20.93 8.38
CA VAL A 342 -7.77 21.05 8.89
C VAL A 342 -8.58 22.07 8.07
N GLU A 343 -8.00 23.22 7.71
CA GLU A 343 -8.65 24.18 6.82
C GLU A 343 -9.00 23.60 5.43
N LEU A 344 -8.22 22.64 4.93
CA LEU A 344 -8.51 21.94 3.67
C LEU A 344 -9.67 20.93 3.79
N LEU A 345 -9.97 20.45 4.99
CA LEU A 345 -11.14 19.60 5.25
C LEU A 345 -12.45 20.40 5.22
N GLU A 346 -12.39 21.69 5.54
CA GLU A 346 -13.58 22.54 5.67
C GLU A 346 -14.04 23.11 4.31
N ARG A 347 -13.24 23.01 3.27
CA ARG A 347 -13.56 23.43 1.91
C ARG A 347 -14.38 22.37 1.16
#